data_9e6cf40bee1e44ec5fc7ab6cc14c2b22
#
_entry.id   9e6cf40bee1e44ec5fc7ab6cc14c2b22
#
_cell.length_a   1.000
_cell.length_b   1.000
_cell.length_c   1.000
_cell.angle_alpha   90.00
_cell.angle_beta   90.00
_cell.angle_gamma   90.00
#
_symmetry.space_group_name_H-M   'P 1'
#
loop_
_entity.id
_entity.type
_entity.pdbx_description
1 polymer ?
#
loop_
_entity_poly.entity_id
_entity_poly.type
_entity_poly.pdbx_seq_one_letter_code
_entity_poly.pdbx_strand_id
1 'polypeptide(L)'
;MFVENDLSCSEYCALIMPKANPSSSFTSPHPPIPLPDHHNHPVQRRSSTTFNEASSLPPPANAVSSNTHIEHENDDNQNKQIISLPFNWQASKTSLNDRISALCLNEYMSDIHFELNDSDELLPAHKFVLSVGSCVFEAMFQRNNETLSSIIRVPDMETHAFRTLLRFLYGDYHNPSSSITHDTVMSILYGAKKYCILGLERLCVDFLKKNISIENALILLSQARLFDEAQLAAQCLEVIDKNATHMLQAPELLDVDLDTLMAILKRDTLGVREIKLWQTCIAWAKNKCHSRNQIVTPDMIRQTLGGALKLIRFPLMTQEEFAQGPAQSGILTDKEIISIFLYFNLPAKSYKLCEFDDEPRSTFKEYTINRFREGEVEHRWSYSDAFDRIRFKCDRRLFIAGYGLYGSIREPFEYNVHIQLHHLDSGRILGENETTFMADGSSSTFRVSFKEPLEIQQGEYYVASAKLKGPDSFYGISGLRRITHDCGLDGKVTFNFAYASGENNGSNVDDGQIPEIIFCL
;
A
#
# COMPACT_ATOMS: atom_id res chain seq x y z
N MET A 1 -2.50 3.62 26.26
CA MET A 1 -3.50 2.82 26.99
C MET A 1 -4.54 2.46 25.94
N PHE A 2 -4.19 1.48 25.12
CA PHE A 2 -5.08 0.95 24.08
C PHE A 2 -5.96 -0.10 24.73
N VAL A 3 -7.25 0.14 24.70
CA VAL A 3 -8.26 -0.85 25.06
C VAL A 3 -8.43 -1.72 23.83
N GLU A 4 -7.90 -2.94 23.88
CA GLU A 4 -8.27 -4.02 22.97
C GLU A 4 -9.76 -4.31 23.18
N ASN A 5 -10.58 -3.92 22.23
CA ASN A 5 -11.96 -4.40 22.17
C ASN A 5 -11.93 -5.81 21.56
N ASP A 6 -11.84 -6.81 22.41
CA ASP A 6 -12.17 -8.19 22.08
C ASP A 6 -13.69 -8.29 21.84
N LEU A 7 -14.13 -7.92 20.64
CA LEU A 7 -15.47 -8.26 20.18
C LEU A 7 -15.53 -9.76 19.96
N SER A 8 -16.49 -10.42 20.58
CA SER A 8 -16.73 -11.85 20.38
C SER A 8 -17.07 -12.12 18.90
N CYS A 9 -16.70 -13.30 18.40
CA CYS A 9 -16.93 -13.70 17.02
C CYS A 9 -18.42 -13.55 16.59
N SER A 10 -19.37 -13.62 17.53
CA SER A 10 -20.80 -13.39 17.29
C SER A 10 -21.15 -11.91 17.07
N GLU A 11 -20.42 -10.99 17.68
CA GLU A 11 -20.59 -9.53 17.49
C GLU A 11 -19.99 -9.08 16.17
N TYR A 12 -18.86 -9.68 15.77
CA TYR A 12 -18.25 -9.44 14.45
C TYR A 12 -19.17 -9.93 13.31
N CYS A 13 -19.78 -11.10 13.45
CA CYS A 13 -20.76 -11.62 12.50
C CYS A 13 -22.04 -10.77 12.42
N ALA A 14 -22.47 -10.13 13.52
CA ALA A 14 -23.63 -9.26 13.54
C ALA A 14 -23.38 -7.89 12.88
N LEU A 15 -22.12 -7.41 12.86
CA LEU A 15 -21.71 -6.15 12.22
C LEU A 15 -21.55 -6.27 10.70
N ILE A 16 -21.20 -7.46 10.19
CA ILE A 16 -20.91 -7.70 8.76
C ILE A 16 -22.15 -8.15 7.98
N MET A 17 -23.17 -8.67 8.67
CA MET A 17 -24.43 -9.07 8.01
C MET A 17 -25.35 -7.84 7.86
N PRO A 18 -25.65 -7.35 6.64
CA PRO A 18 -26.71 -6.37 6.47
C PRO A 18 -28.02 -7.01 6.92
N LYS A 19 -28.74 -6.35 7.84
CA LYS A 19 -30.11 -6.72 8.19
C LYS A 19 -30.91 -6.73 6.91
N ALA A 20 -31.41 -7.89 6.51
CA ALA A 20 -32.23 -8.06 5.34
C ALA A 20 -33.47 -7.16 5.45
N ASN A 21 -33.45 -6.04 4.74
CA ASN A 21 -34.63 -5.26 4.47
C ASN A 21 -35.26 -5.80 3.19
N PRO A 22 -36.55 -6.21 3.18
CA PRO A 22 -37.16 -6.89 2.04
C PRO A 22 -37.56 -5.98 0.88
N SER A 23 -36.95 -4.81 0.72
CA SER A 23 -37.26 -3.91 -0.40
C SER A 23 -36.12 -2.93 -0.70
N SER A 24 -35.03 -3.44 -1.26
CA SER A 24 -34.13 -2.64 -2.09
C SER A 24 -33.33 -3.59 -2.99
N SER A 25 -33.53 -3.44 -4.29
CA SER A 25 -32.72 -4.08 -5.32
C SER A 25 -31.28 -3.56 -5.20
N PHE A 26 -30.40 -4.37 -4.62
CA PHE A 26 -28.96 -4.12 -4.65
C PHE A 26 -28.47 -4.35 -6.09
N THR A 27 -28.12 -3.28 -6.77
CA THR A 27 -27.21 -3.39 -7.91
C THR A 27 -25.87 -3.82 -7.39
N SER A 28 -25.38 -4.96 -7.85
CA SER A 28 -24.04 -5.48 -7.60
C SER A 28 -22.99 -4.40 -7.86
N PRO A 29 -21.92 -4.31 -7.06
CA PRO A 29 -20.77 -3.53 -7.48
C PRO A 29 -20.26 -4.10 -8.80
N HIS A 30 -20.02 -3.22 -9.77
CA HIS A 30 -19.50 -3.58 -11.08
C HIS A 30 -18.29 -4.51 -10.96
N PRO A 31 -18.14 -5.49 -11.88
CA PRO A 31 -16.94 -6.31 -11.92
C PRO A 31 -15.69 -5.44 -12.07
N PRO A 32 -14.55 -5.86 -11.52
CA PRO A 32 -13.31 -5.11 -11.63
C PRO A 32 -13.00 -4.82 -13.09
N ILE A 33 -12.71 -3.56 -13.39
CA ILE A 33 -12.26 -3.12 -14.71
C ILE A 33 -10.91 -3.80 -14.97
N PRO A 34 -10.72 -4.52 -16.08
CA PRO A 34 -9.42 -5.12 -16.40
C PRO A 34 -8.37 -4.02 -16.59
N LEU A 35 -7.21 -4.20 -15.96
CA LEU A 35 -6.04 -3.35 -16.17
C LEU A 35 -5.56 -3.48 -17.62
N PRO A 36 -5.05 -2.40 -18.24
CA PRO A 36 -4.62 -2.43 -19.64
C PRO A 36 -3.44 -3.40 -19.83
N ASP A 37 -3.59 -4.29 -20.82
CA ASP A 37 -2.56 -5.20 -21.27
C ASP A 37 -1.34 -4.43 -21.79
N HIS A 38 -0.19 -4.66 -21.21
CA HIS A 38 1.10 -4.25 -21.76
C HIS A 38 1.40 -5.06 -23.02
N HIS A 39 1.11 -4.49 -24.18
CA HIS A 39 1.56 -5.01 -25.46
C HIS A 39 3.10 -4.99 -25.55
N ASN A 40 3.70 -6.15 -25.38
CA ASN A 40 5.08 -6.40 -25.76
C ASN A 40 5.21 -6.38 -27.29
N HIS A 41 5.81 -5.33 -27.84
CA HIS A 41 6.28 -5.35 -29.21
C HIS A 41 7.53 -6.22 -29.35
N PRO A 42 7.56 -7.16 -30.31
CA PRO A 42 8.75 -7.98 -30.55
C PRO A 42 9.82 -7.17 -31.29
N VAL A 43 10.96 -7.02 -30.66
CA VAL A 43 12.18 -6.53 -31.32
C VAL A 43 12.72 -7.64 -32.21
N GLN A 44 12.66 -7.43 -33.52
CA GLN A 44 13.36 -8.24 -34.52
C GLN A 44 14.88 -8.18 -34.29
N ARG A 45 15.50 -9.29 -33.98
CA ARG A 45 16.94 -9.50 -34.20
C ARG A 45 17.15 -10.41 -35.39
N ARG A 46 17.90 -9.86 -36.34
CA ARG A 46 18.37 -10.52 -37.53
C ARG A 46 19.32 -11.68 -37.23
N SER A 47 19.22 -12.69 -38.07
CA SER A 47 20.01 -13.90 -38.19
C SER A 47 21.50 -13.66 -38.47
N SER A 48 22.34 -14.54 -37.92
CA SER A 48 23.54 -15.03 -38.61
C SER A 48 23.82 -16.48 -38.20
N THR A 49 23.62 -17.38 -39.13
CA THR A 49 24.37 -18.59 -39.57
C THR A 49 25.58 -18.98 -38.70
N THR A 50 25.85 -20.20 -38.36
CA THR A 50 26.15 -21.44 -39.13
C THR A 50 26.76 -22.53 -38.23
N PHE A 51 26.58 -23.79 -38.70
CA PHE A 51 27.38 -25.02 -38.61
C PHE A 51 27.22 -25.97 -37.41
N ASN A 52 26.64 -27.14 -37.77
CA ASN A 52 27.17 -28.54 -37.81
C ASN A 52 27.68 -29.16 -36.52
N GLU A 53 27.52 -30.39 -36.23
CA GLU A 53 27.22 -31.71 -36.80
C GLU A 53 27.00 -32.71 -35.63
N ALA A 54 26.05 -33.55 -35.79
CA ALA A 54 26.08 -35.02 -36.02
C ALA A 54 26.29 -35.94 -34.79
N SER A 55 25.43 -36.85 -34.67
CA SER A 55 25.50 -38.33 -34.72
C SER A 55 24.61 -38.96 -33.62
N SER A 56 23.64 -39.67 -34.05
CA SER A 56 23.44 -41.09 -34.39
C SER A 56 22.86 -41.94 -33.25
N LEU A 57 21.55 -42.27 -33.37
CA LEU A 57 20.94 -43.61 -33.55
C LEU A 57 20.97 -44.63 -32.38
N PRO A 58 20.10 -45.68 -32.45
CA PRO A 58 18.66 -45.72 -32.13
C PRO A 58 18.31 -46.88 -31.14
N PRO A 59 17.01 -47.30 -31.03
CA PRO A 59 16.49 -48.10 -29.94
C PRO A 59 16.46 -49.60 -30.22
N PRO A 60 15.91 -50.41 -29.33
CA PRO A 60 15.18 -51.59 -29.78
C PRO A 60 13.73 -51.69 -29.30
N ALA A 61 12.95 -52.13 -30.24
CA ALA A 61 11.54 -52.53 -30.13
C ALA A 61 11.44 -54.00 -29.64
N ASN A 62 10.22 -54.33 -29.19
CA ASN A 62 9.38 -55.50 -29.50
C ASN A 62 8.17 -55.44 -28.58
N ALA A 63 6.96 -55.20 -29.06
CA ALA A 63 6.02 -56.00 -29.80
C ALA A 63 5.44 -57.17 -28.98
N VAL A 64 4.14 -57.14 -28.73
CA VAL A 64 3.20 -58.17 -29.13
C VAL A 64 1.77 -57.60 -29.07
N SER A 65 1.07 -57.83 -30.20
CA SER A 65 -0.32 -57.53 -30.47
C SER A 65 -1.30 -58.50 -29.79
N SER A 66 -2.50 -58.04 -29.50
CA SER A 66 -3.71 -58.82 -29.76
C SER A 66 -4.91 -57.90 -29.97
N ASN A 67 -5.45 -57.97 -31.18
CA ASN A 67 -6.73 -57.40 -31.64
C ASN A 67 -7.91 -58.07 -30.93
N THR A 68 -8.90 -57.26 -30.56
CA THR A 68 -10.31 -57.67 -30.67
C THR A 68 -11.14 -56.42 -31.00
N HIS A 69 -11.84 -56.52 -32.12
CA HIS A 69 -12.91 -55.64 -32.57
C HIS A 69 -14.07 -55.68 -31.59
N ILE A 70 -14.62 -54.52 -31.24
CA ILE A 70 -16.04 -54.37 -30.91
C ILE A 70 -16.50 -52.98 -31.40
N GLU A 71 -17.73 -52.96 -31.84
CA GLU A 71 -18.44 -52.05 -32.72
C GLU A 71 -18.73 -50.66 -32.11
N HIS A 72 -18.89 -49.68 -33.00
CA HIS A 72 -19.43 -48.35 -32.75
C HIS A 72 -20.86 -48.40 -32.22
N GLU A 73 -21.10 -47.82 -31.05
CA GLU A 73 -22.35 -47.13 -30.73
C GLU A 73 -22.03 -45.74 -30.25
N ASN A 74 -22.60 -44.76 -30.98
CA ASN A 74 -22.59 -43.35 -30.60
C ASN A 74 -23.48 -43.18 -29.36
N ASP A 75 -22.87 -42.72 -28.27
CA ASP A 75 -23.60 -42.11 -27.17
C ASP A 75 -22.89 -40.84 -26.75
N ASP A 76 -23.51 -39.70 -27.16
CA ASP A 76 -23.18 -38.36 -26.68
C ASP A 76 -23.52 -38.24 -25.20
N ASN A 77 -22.61 -38.67 -24.35
CA ASN A 77 -22.67 -38.43 -22.92
C ASN A 77 -21.32 -37.83 -22.49
N GLN A 78 -21.27 -36.50 -22.44
CA GLN A 78 -20.12 -35.76 -21.90
C GLN A 78 -19.87 -36.23 -20.48
N ASN A 79 -18.90 -37.10 -20.36
CA ASN A 79 -18.44 -37.77 -19.16
C ASN A 79 -17.88 -36.75 -18.16
N LYS A 80 -18.67 -36.31 -17.18
CA LYS A 80 -18.16 -35.70 -15.95
C LYS A 80 -17.24 -36.72 -15.32
N GLN A 81 -15.92 -36.55 -15.46
CA GLN A 81 -14.94 -37.32 -14.72
C GLN A 81 -15.09 -36.99 -13.22
N ILE A 82 -15.89 -37.82 -12.54
CA ILE A 82 -15.86 -37.89 -11.08
C ILE A 82 -14.47 -38.44 -10.75
N ILE A 83 -13.58 -37.59 -10.26
CA ILE A 83 -12.25 -37.99 -9.79
C ILE A 83 -12.49 -38.82 -8.51
N SER A 84 -12.73 -40.10 -8.66
CA SER A 84 -12.84 -41.04 -7.52
C SER A 84 -11.44 -41.28 -6.96
N LEU A 85 -11.29 -41.13 -5.65
CA LEU A 85 -10.03 -41.46 -4.97
C LEU A 85 -9.79 -42.98 -5.12
N PRO A 86 -8.59 -43.43 -5.48
CA PRO A 86 -8.28 -44.85 -5.65
C PRO A 86 -8.41 -45.60 -4.31
N PHE A 87 -8.65 -46.90 -4.39
CA PHE A 87 -8.66 -47.76 -3.19
C PHE A 87 -7.35 -47.60 -2.39
N ASN A 88 -7.48 -47.41 -1.08
CA ASN A 88 -6.33 -47.19 -0.16
C ASN A 88 -5.50 -45.92 -0.45
N TRP A 89 -6.11 -44.84 -0.97
CA TRP A 89 -5.49 -43.58 -1.28
C TRP A 89 -4.78 -42.96 -0.07
N GLN A 90 -5.24 -43.25 1.15
CA GLN A 90 -4.63 -42.75 2.41
C GLN A 90 -3.20 -43.25 2.57
N ALA A 91 -2.88 -44.45 2.10
CA ALA A 91 -1.52 -44.99 2.19
C ALA A 91 -0.51 -44.24 1.31
N SER A 92 -0.98 -43.58 0.25
CA SER A 92 -0.15 -42.77 -0.64
C SER A 92 0.14 -41.36 -0.07
N LYS A 93 -0.50 -40.96 1.04
CA LYS A 93 -0.37 -39.63 1.66
C LYS A 93 0.34 -39.75 3.01
N THR A 94 1.42 -38.97 3.16
CA THR A 94 2.32 -39.08 4.32
C THR A 94 1.78 -38.37 5.56
N SER A 95 1.05 -37.26 5.40
CA SER A 95 0.51 -36.49 6.51
C SER A 95 -1.01 -36.45 6.51
N LEU A 96 -1.59 -36.09 7.67
CA LEU A 96 -3.03 -35.85 7.77
C LEU A 96 -3.45 -34.65 6.89
N ASN A 97 -2.61 -33.62 6.82
CA ASN A 97 -2.84 -32.45 5.97
C ASN A 97 -2.96 -32.84 4.50
N ASP A 98 -2.06 -33.70 3.99
CA ASP A 98 -2.13 -34.19 2.59
C ASP A 98 -3.41 -35.00 2.33
N ARG A 99 -3.89 -35.70 3.35
CA ARG A 99 -5.14 -36.47 3.25
C ARG A 99 -6.35 -35.53 3.21
N ILE A 100 -6.38 -34.50 4.04
CA ILE A 100 -7.44 -33.47 4.04
C ILE A 100 -7.42 -32.70 2.72
N SER A 101 -6.25 -32.27 2.25
CA SER A 101 -6.12 -31.59 0.96
C SER A 101 -6.62 -32.43 -0.22
N ALA A 102 -6.44 -33.75 -0.18
CA ALA A 102 -6.93 -34.64 -1.22
C ALA A 102 -8.48 -34.76 -1.27
N LEU A 103 -9.17 -34.37 -0.21
CA LEU A 103 -10.63 -34.30 -0.15
C LEU A 103 -11.19 -32.97 -0.69
N CYS A 104 -10.35 -32.00 -1.00
CA CYS A 104 -10.79 -30.69 -1.50
C CYS A 104 -11.46 -30.86 -2.87
N LEU A 105 -12.68 -30.33 -3.00
CA LEU A 105 -13.48 -30.41 -4.23
C LEU A 105 -13.70 -31.84 -4.72
N ASN A 106 -13.78 -32.80 -3.81
CA ASN A 106 -13.97 -34.22 -4.10
C ASN A 106 -15.29 -34.73 -3.50
N GLU A 107 -16.02 -35.51 -4.26
CA GLU A 107 -17.32 -36.11 -3.85
C GLU A 107 -17.18 -37.17 -2.75
N TYR A 108 -15.97 -37.72 -2.52
CA TYR A 108 -15.74 -38.74 -1.52
C TYR A 108 -16.05 -38.24 -0.11
N MET A 109 -17.11 -38.77 0.50
CA MET A 109 -17.63 -38.38 1.83
C MET A 109 -18.12 -36.92 1.91
N SER A 110 -18.34 -36.23 0.78
CA SER A 110 -18.93 -34.90 0.80
C SER A 110 -20.36 -34.93 1.37
N ASP A 111 -20.68 -33.97 2.23
CA ASP A 111 -21.98 -33.83 2.90
C ASP A 111 -22.65 -32.49 2.64
N ILE A 112 -22.03 -31.66 1.79
CA ILE A 112 -22.53 -30.36 1.35
C ILE A 112 -22.01 -30.00 -0.04
N HIS A 113 -22.81 -29.24 -0.82
CA HIS A 113 -22.44 -28.71 -2.12
C HIS A 113 -22.72 -27.22 -2.18
N PHE A 114 -21.90 -26.47 -2.92
CA PHE A 114 -22.11 -25.06 -3.16
C PHE A 114 -22.42 -24.78 -4.62
N GLU A 115 -23.46 -23.96 -4.83
CA GLU A 115 -23.90 -23.46 -6.14
C GLU A 115 -23.53 -21.97 -6.22
N LEU A 116 -22.76 -21.56 -7.25
CA LEU A 116 -22.37 -20.19 -7.51
C LEU A 116 -23.06 -19.68 -8.78
N ASN A 117 -23.28 -18.36 -8.87
CA ASN A 117 -24.05 -17.78 -9.96
C ASN A 117 -23.34 -17.77 -11.31
N ASP A 118 -22.01 -17.85 -11.32
CA ASP A 118 -21.17 -17.79 -12.52
C ASP A 118 -20.81 -19.20 -13.08
N SER A 119 -21.37 -20.27 -12.50
CA SER A 119 -21.07 -21.62 -12.90
C SER A 119 -22.23 -22.57 -12.59
N ASP A 120 -22.56 -23.46 -13.54
CA ASP A 120 -23.51 -24.55 -13.32
C ASP A 120 -22.92 -25.71 -12.52
N GLU A 121 -21.65 -25.63 -12.14
CA GLU A 121 -20.95 -26.69 -11.42
C GLU A 121 -21.23 -26.59 -9.91
N LEU A 122 -21.63 -27.72 -9.33
CA LEU A 122 -21.74 -27.89 -7.88
C LEU A 122 -20.37 -28.21 -7.29
N LEU A 123 -19.94 -27.44 -6.30
CA LEU A 123 -18.67 -27.62 -5.60
C LEU A 123 -18.90 -28.49 -4.36
N PRO A 124 -18.42 -29.76 -4.33
CA PRO A 124 -18.52 -30.61 -3.17
C PRO A 124 -17.58 -30.18 -2.06
N ALA A 125 -18.03 -30.31 -0.80
CA ALA A 125 -17.25 -30.00 0.37
C ALA A 125 -17.69 -30.82 1.60
N HIS A 126 -16.96 -30.63 2.72
CA HIS A 126 -17.18 -31.38 3.96
C HIS A 126 -17.43 -30.39 5.11
N LYS A 127 -18.63 -30.42 5.68
CA LYS A 127 -19.06 -29.52 6.77
C LYS A 127 -18.06 -29.48 7.92
N PHE A 128 -17.52 -30.65 8.30
CA PHE A 128 -16.52 -30.71 9.38
C PHE A 128 -15.29 -29.88 9.09
N VAL A 129 -14.69 -29.99 7.90
CA VAL A 129 -13.50 -29.23 7.52
C VAL A 129 -13.80 -27.74 7.49
N LEU A 130 -14.94 -27.36 6.91
CA LEU A 130 -15.34 -25.96 6.82
C LEU A 130 -15.63 -25.34 8.19
N SER A 131 -16.30 -26.08 9.09
CA SER A 131 -16.60 -25.61 10.46
C SER A 131 -15.35 -25.42 11.31
N VAL A 132 -14.34 -26.28 11.13
CA VAL A 132 -13.04 -26.11 11.83
C VAL A 132 -12.29 -24.87 11.32
N GLY A 133 -12.43 -24.55 10.03
CA GLY A 133 -11.69 -23.46 9.41
C GLY A 133 -12.38 -22.10 9.42
N SER A 134 -13.68 -22.03 9.73
CA SER A 134 -14.48 -20.80 9.67
C SER A 134 -15.66 -20.84 10.63
N CYS A 135 -15.70 -19.87 11.55
CA CYS A 135 -16.82 -19.70 12.49
C CYS A 135 -18.15 -19.36 11.76
N VAL A 136 -18.06 -18.77 10.56
CA VAL A 136 -19.25 -18.46 9.76
C VAL A 136 -19.85 -19.74 9.18
N PHE A 137 -19.02 -20.65 8.65
CA PHE A 137 -19.51 -21.95 8.20
C PHE A 137 -20.04 -22.80 9.37
N GLU A 138 -19.35 -22.79 10.51
CA GLU A 138 -19.84 -23.44 11.72
C GLU A 138 -21.24 -22.95 12.10
N ALA A 139 -21.44 -21.64 12.23
CA ALA A 139 -22.73 -21.05 12.55
C ALA A 139 -23.80 -21.32 11.48
N MET A 140 -23.43 -21.34 10.21
CA MET A 140 -24.31 -21.63 9.09
C MET A 140 -24.85 -23.07 9.17
N PHE A 141 -24.00 -24.04 9.48
CA PHE A 141 -24.41 -25.45 9.57
C PHE A 141 -25.17 -25.77 10.84
N GLN A 142 -24.89 -25.08 11.98
CA GLN A 142 -25.64 -25.25 13.23
C GLN A 142 -27.06 -24.71 13.16
N ARG A 143 -27.29 -23.59 12.45
CA ARG A 143 -28.62 -22.97 12.31
C ARG A 143 -29.58 -23.77 11.44
N ASN A 144 -29.07 -24.53 10.49
CA ASN A 144 -29.86 -25.20 9.46
C ASN A 144 -30.23 -26.67 9.79
N ASN A 145 -30.21 -27.04 11.07
CA ASN A 145 -30.46 -28.44 11.47
C ASN A 145 -31.86 -29.00 11.12
N GLU A 146 -32.82 -28.16 10.70
CA GLU A 146 -34.19 -28.63 10.49
C GLU A 146 -34.65 -28.72 9.01
N THR A 147 -33.90 -28.14 8.04
CA THR A 147 -34.28 -28.21 6.61
C THR A 147 -33.04 -28.22 5.71
N LEU A 148 -32.31 -29.32 5.74
CA LEU A 148 -31.07 -29.43 4.98
C LEU A 148 -31.32 -29.73 3.50
N SER A 149 -31.33 -28.72 2.65
CA SER A 149 -30.84 -28.93 1.29
C SER A 149 -29.33 -29.18 1.38
N SER A 150 -28.86 -30.27 0.77
CA SER A 150 -27.43 -30.57 0.61
C SER A 150 -26.70 -29.54 -0.27
N ILE A 151 -27.41 -28.51 -0.76
CA ILE A 151 -26.91 -27.48 -1.67
C ILE A 151 -27.11 -26.10 -1.03
N ILE A 152 -26.03 -25.34 -0.94
CA ILE A 152 -26.04 -23.93 -0.50
C ILE A 152 -25.72 -23.05 -1.68
N ARG A 153 -26.55 -22.01 -1.92
CA ARG A 153 -26.32 -21.02 -2.94
C ARG A 153 -25.46 -19.88 -2.39
N VAL A 154 -24.41 -19.51 -3.15
CA VAL A 154 -23.51 -18.39 -2.86
C VAL A 154 -23.59 -17.40 -4.04
N PRO A 155 -24.52 -16.44 -4.01
CA PRO A 155 -24.84 -15.61 -5.17
C PRO A 155 -23.85 -14.45 -5.41
N ASP A 156 -23.01 -14.15 -4.45
CA ASP A 156 -22.20 -12.92 -4.37
C ASP A 156 -20.69 -13.21 -4.40
N MET A 157 -20.29 -14.38 -4.86
CA MET A 157 -18.88 -14.74 -5.06
C MET A 157 -18.66 -15.41 -6.41
N GLU A 158 -17.50 -15.16 -6.97
CA GLU A 158 -17.02 -15.83 -8.18
C GLU A 158 -16.48 -17.22 -7.85
N THR A 159 -16.72 -18.17 -8.75
CA THR A 159 -16.35 -19.58 -8.55
C THR A 159 -14.87 -19.78 -8.27
N HIS A 160 -13.98 -19.05 -8.97
CA HIS A 160 -12.55 -19.17 -8.74
C HIS A 160 -12.12 -18.69 -7.35
N ALA A 161 -12.72 -17.59 -6.84
CA ALA A 161 -12.43 -17.08 -5.51
C ALA A 161 -12.91 -18.06 -4.43
N PHE A 162 -14.10 -18.61 -4.61
CA PHE A 162 -14.65 -19.61 -3.68
C PHE A 162 -13.84 -20.92 -3.70
N ARG A 163 -13.39 -21.39 -4.88
CA ARG A 163 -12.46 -22.52 -4.98
C ARG A 163 -11.14 -22.28 -4.25
N THR A 164 -10.59 -21.08 -4.35
CA THR A 164 -9.35 -20.69 -3.64
C THR A 164 -9.56 -20.69 -2.13
N LEU A 165 -10.70 -20.20 -1.67
CA LEU A 165 -11.11 -20.24 -0.26
C LEU A 165 -11.24 -21.69 0.24
N LEU A 166 -11.92 -22.57 -0.51
CA LEU A 166 -12.00 -23.99 -0.16
C LEU A 166 -10.62 -24.64 -0.09
N ARG A 167 -9.76 -24.46 -1.10
CA ARG A 167 -8.38 -24.99 -1.08
C ARG A 167 -7.62 -24.55 0.15
N PHE A 168 -7.74 -23.28 0.52
CA PHE A 168 -7.09 -22.77 1.72
C PHE A 168 -7.59 -23.49 2.98
N LEU A 169 -8.91 -23.68 3.14
CA LEU A 169 -9.50 -24.35 4.30
C LEU A 169 -9.11 -25.84 4.38
N TYR A 170 -8.85 -26.48 3.25
CA TYR A 170 -8.38 -27.87 3.20
C TYR A 170 -6.86 -28.00 3.38
N GLY A 171 -6.16 -26.92 3.73
CA GLY A 171 -4.74 -26.97 4.03
C GLY A 171 -3.83 -27.05 2.81
N ASP A 172 -4.31 -26.69 1.63
CA ASP A 172 -3.47 -26.56 0.43
C ASP A 172 -2.65 -25.27 0.49
N TYR A 173 -1.79 -25.20 1.51
CA TYR A 173 -0.88 -24.06 1.73
C TYR A 173 0.31 -24.05 0.75
N HIS A 174 0.49 -25.09 -0.04
CA HIS A 174 1.66 -25.22 -0.90
C HIS A 174 1.60 -24.30 -2.13
N ASN A 175 0.41 -23.78 -2.49
CA ASN A 175 0.27 -22.85 -3.61
C ASN A 175 -0.86 -21.81 -3.50
N PRO A 176 -1.13 -21.16 -2.34
CA PRO A 176 -2.09 -20.06 -2.33
C PRO A 176 -1.60 -18.88 -3.17
N SER A 177 -0.26 -18.68 -3.24
CA SER A 177 0.36 -17.60 -4.03
C SER A 177 0.17 -17.76 -5.55
N SER A 178 -0.05 -18.95 -6.07
CA SER A 178 -0.33 -19.16 -7.52
C SER A 178 -1.76 -18.84 -7.91
N SER A 179 -2.68 -18.85 -6.95
CA SER A 179 -4.11 -18.54 -7.16
C SER A 179 -4.44 -17.08 -6.86
N ILE A 180 -3.57 -16.37 -6.12
CA ILE A 180 -3.71 -14.95 -5.80
C ILE A 180 -2.97 -14.15 -6.87
N THR A 181 -3.73 -13.52 -7.75
CA THR A 181 -3.24 -12.63 -8.82
C THR A 181 -3.81 -11.23 -8.62
N HIS A 182 -3.37 -10.27 -9.42
CA HIS A 182 -3.92 -8.92 -9.41
C HIS A 182 -5.42 -8.89 -9.67
N ASP A 183 -5.91 -9.77 -10.56
CA ASP A 183 -7.32 -9.82 -10.96
C ASP A 183 -8.20 -10.52 -9.92
N THR A 184 -7.64 -11.49 -9.18
CA THR A 184 -8.42 -12.37 -8.29
C THR A 184 -8.34 -11.99 -6.81
N VAL A 185 -7.31 -11.25 -6.40
CA VAL A 185 -7.01 -10.98 -4.99
C VAL A 185 -8.18 -10.30 -4.25
N MET A 186 -8.92 -9.42 -4.94
CA MET A 186 -10.02 -8.69 -4.30
C MET A 186 -11.24 -9.56 -4.04
N SER A 187 -11.61 -10.41 -5.00
CA SER A 187 -12.69 -11.38 -4.82
C SER A 187 -12.36 -12.41 -3.73
N ILE A 188 -11.07 -12.82 -3.65
CA ILE A 188 -10.58 -13.73 -2.60
C ILE A 188 -10.60 -13.04 -1.23
N LEU A 189 -10.14 -11.78 -1.14
CA LEU A 189 -10.16 -11.00 0.09
C LEU A 189 -11.58 -10.80 0.61
N TYR A 190 -12.52 -10.47 -0.28
CA TYR A 190 -13.95 -10.41 0.07
C TYR A 190 -14.44 -11.71 0.70
N GLY A 191 -14.15 -12.85 0.06
CA GLY A 191 -14.52 -14.17 0.59
C GLY A 191 -13.84 -14.49 1.92
N ALA A 192 -12.56 -14.17 2.06
CA ALA A 192 -11.81 -14.39 3.30
C ALA A 192 -12.42 -13.62 4.48
N LYS A 193 -12.80 -12.35 4.27
CA LYS A 193 -13.49 -11.54 5.29
C LYS A 193 -14.91 -12.06 5.57
N LYS A 194 -15.70 -12.31 4.53
CA LYS A 194 -17.07 -12.80 4.64
C LYS A 194 -17.16 -14.09 5.47
N TYR A 195 -16.21 -15.00 5.28
CA TYR A 195 -16.15 -16.28 5.98
C TYR A 195 -15.18 -16.29 7.17
N CYS A 196 -14.67 -15.14 7.60
CA CYS A 196 -13.74 -14.97 8.73
C CYS A 196 -12.51 -15.89 8.64
N ILE A 197 -11.85 -15.96 7.49
CA ILE A 197 -10.65 -16.77 7.27
C ILE A 197 -9.41 -15.89 7.35
N LEU A 198 -8.99 -15.55 8.58
CA LEU A 198 -7.93 -14.58 8.86
C LEU A 198 -6.59 -14.91 8.19
N GLY A 199 -6.26 -16.20 8.03
CA GLY A 199 -5.01 -16.60 7.36
C GLY A 199 -5.01 -16.23 5.87
N LEU A 200 -6.12 -16.45 5.17
CA LEU A 200 -6.28 -16.08 3.76
C LEU A 200 -6.37 -14.57 3.57
N GLU A 201 -7.07 -13.87 4.47
CA GLU A 201 -7.12 -12.41 4.52
C GLU A 201 -5.72 -11.80 4.57
N ARG A 202 -4.87 -12.25 5.52
CA ARG A 202 -3.48 -11.79 5.64
C ARG A 202 -2.68 -12.02 4.36
N LEU A 203 -2.80 -13.18 3.73
CA LEU A 203 -2.10 -13.46 2.47
C LEU A 203 -2.52 -12.50 1.35
N CYS A 204 -3.82 -12.22 1.22
CA CYS A 204 -4.33 -11.26 0.24
C CYS A 204 -3.82 -9.83 0.52
N VAL A 205 -3.89 -9.38 1.78
CA VAL A 205 -3.41 -8.05 2.18
C VAL A 205 -1.90 -7.92 1.97
N ASP A 206 -1.11 -8.93 2.30
CA ASP A 206 0.34 -8.93 2.09
C ASP A 206 0.70 -8.92 0.60
N PHE A 207 -0.08 -9.64 -0.23
CA PHE A 207 0.06 -9.58 -1.68
C PHE A 207 -0.21 -8.17 -2.20
N LEU A 208 -1.32 -7.54 -1.77
CA LEU A 208 -1.67 -6.18 -2.17
C LEU A 208 -0.61 -5.16 -1.74
N LYS A 209 -0.13 -5.23 -0.50
CA LYS A 209 0.95 -4.34 0.01
C LYS A 209 2.22 -4.41 -0.83
N LYS A 210 2.61 -5.61 -1.27
CA LYS A 210 3.81 -5.80 -2.10
C LYS A 210 3.65 -5.30 -3.53
N ASN A 211 2.43 -5.13 -3.99
CA ASN A 211 2.10 -4.77 -5.37
C ASN A 211 1.43 -3.39 -5.50
N ILE A 212 1.57 -2.51 -4.49
CA ILE A 212 1.11 -1.13 -4.61
C ILE A 212 1.99 -0.40 -5.63
N SER A 213 1.35 0.23 -6.61
CA SER A 213 2.00 1.04 -7.64
C SER A 213 1.28 2.37 -7.81
N ILE A 214 1.84 3.26 -8.62
CA ILE A 214 1.21 4.55 -8.94
C ILE A 214 -0.14 4.32 -9.64
N GLU A 215 -0.22 3.34 -10.53
CA GLU A 215 -1.39 3.08 -11.37
C GLU A 215 -2.57 2.50 -10.56
N ASN A 216 -2.31 1.79 -9.46
CA ASN A 216 -3.35 1.09 -8.71
C ASN A 216 -3.65 1.69 -7.33
N ALA A 217 -2.84 2.64 -6.84
CA ALA A 217 -2.95 3.16 -5.47
C ALA A 217 -4.33 3.78 -5.15
N LEU A 218 -4.98 4.47 -6.10
CA LEU A 218 -6.31 5.05 -5.91
C LEU A 218 -7.40 3.99 -5.77
N ILE A 219 -7.36 2.97 -6.63
CA ILE A 219 -8.31 1.86 -6.61
C ILE A 219 -8.13 1.07 -5.30
N LEU A 220 -6.87 0.74 -4.97
CA LEU A 220 -6.55 0.01 -3.74
C LEU A 220 -6.90 0.80 -2.48
N LEU A 221 -6.77 2.14 -2.50
CA LEU A 221 -7.19 2.98 -1.38
C LEU A 221 -8.69 2.87 -1.13
N SER A 222 -9.52 2.98 -2.18
CA SER A 222 -10.97 2.84 -2.06
C SER A 222 -11.35 1.47 -1.50
N GLN A 223 -10.70 0.41 -1.99
CA GLN A 223 -10.94 -0.96 -1.55
C GLN A 223 -10.44 -1.21 -0.11
N ALA A 224 -9.24 -0.72 0.23
CA ALA A 224 -8.70 -0.83 1.57
C ALA A 224 -9.61 -0.16 2.63
N ARG A 225 -10.22 0.96 2.26
CA ARG A 225 -11.20 1.65 3.11
C ARG A 225 -12.51 0.87 3.22
N LEU A 226 -13.01 0.32 2.11
CA LEU A 226 -14.22 -0.51 2.10
C LEU A 226 -14.07 -1.75 3.00
N PHE A 227 -12.88 -2.35 2.99
CA PHE A 227 -12.55 -3.55 3.77
C PHE A 227 -11.97 -3.27 5.17
N ASP A 228 -11.87 -1.99 5.57
CA ASP A 228 -11.29 -1.56 6.84
C ASP A 228 -9.83 -2.01 7.04
N GLU A 229 -9.04 -2.00 5.95
CA GLU A 229 -7.62 -2.34 5.94
C GLU A 229 -6.76 -1.09 6.15
N ALA A 230 -6.70 -0.62 7.40
CA ALA A 230 -6.04 0.65 7.75
C ALA A 230 -4.57 0.72 7.31
N GLN A 231 -3.81 -0.37 7.43
CA GLN A 231 -2.39 -0.40 7.03
C GLN A 231 -2.21 -0.33 5.52
N LEU A 232 -3.05 -1.03 4.75
CA LEU A 232 -3.04 -0.96 3.29
C LEU A 232 -3.44 0.45 2.82
N ALA A 233 -4.49 1.03 3.42
CA ALA A 233 -4.91 2.39 3.13
C ALA A 233 -3.81 3.42 3.40
N ALA A 234 -3.07 3.28 4.53
CA ALA A 234 -1.95 4.16 4.86
C ALA A 234 -0.82 4.08 3.81
N GLN A 235 -0.45 2.88 3.37
CA GLN A 235 0.57 2.71 2.32
C GLN A 235 0.13 3.27 0.96
N CYS A 236 -1.14 3.09 0.58
CA CYS A 236 -1.69 3.71 -0.62
C CYS A 236 -1.62 5.24 -0.54
N LEU A 237 -1.98 5.83 0.61
CA LEU A 237 -1.88 7.27 0.83
C LEU A 237 -0.44 7.78 0.74
N GLU A 238 0.55 7.03 1.22
CA GLU A 238 1.97 7.41 1.07
C GLU A 238 2.41 7.44 -0.41
N VAL A 239 1.95 6.47 -1.22
CA VAL A 239 2.24 6.47 -2.67
C VAL A 239 1.55 7.66 -3.35
N ILE A 240 0.32 8.00 -2.95
CA ILE A 240 -0.43 9.14 -3.45
C ILE A 240 0.29 10.45 -3.09
N ASP A 241 0.73 10.63 -1.85
CA ASP A 241 1.46 11.83 -1.41
C ASP A 241 2.73 12.06 -2.24
N LYS A 242 3.53 11.01 -2.43
CA LYS A 242 4.78 11.07 -3.21
C LYS A 242 4.56 11.41 -4.68
N ASN A 243 3.39 11.09 -5.23
CA ASN A 243 3.06 11.28 -6.64
C ASN A 243 1.83 12.17 -6.84
N ALA A 244 1.56 13.08 -5.93
CA ALA A 244 0.30 13.80 -5.82
C ALA A 244 -0.11 14.53 -7.11
N THR A 245 0.83 15.19 -7.80
CA THR A 245 0.55 15.90 -9.06
C THR A 245 0.03 14.96 -10.16
N HIS A 246 0.63 13.78 -10.28
CA HIS A 246 0.20 12.77 -11.25
C HIS A 246 -1.14 12.16 -10.86
N MET A 247 -1.29 11.79 -9.60
CA MET A 247 -2.50 11.14 -9.06
C MET A 247 -3.73 12.02 -9.15
N LEU A 248 -3.59 13.34 -8.96
CA LEU A 248 -4.71 14.29 -9.08
C LEU A 248 -5.16 14.54 -10.53
N GLN A 249 -4.38 14.12 -11.52
CA GLN A 249 -4.74 14.17 -12.94
C GLN A 249 -5.22 12.82 -13.47
N ALA A 250 -5.09 11.75 -12.68
CA ALA A 250 -5.48 10.41 -13.07
C ALA A 250 -7.02 10.30 -13.22
N PRO A 251 -7.51 9.68 -14.30
CA PRO A 251 -8.96 9.51 -14.51
C PRO A 251 -9.61 8.66 -13.40
N GLU A 252 -8.88 7.74 -12.80
CA GLU A 252 -9.32 6.88 -11.70
C GLU A 252 -9.75 7.69 -10.46
N LEU A 253 -9.18 8.88 -10.27
CA LEU A 253 -9.57 9.76 -9.17
C LEU A 253 -11.03 10.23 -9.31
N LEU A 254 -11.55 10.37 -10.52
CA LEU A 254 -12.93 10.77 -10.76
C LEU A 254 -13.94 9.71 -10.30
N ASP A 255 -13.49 8.46 -10.17
CA ASP A 255 -14.33 7.31 -9.79
C ASP A 255 -14.33 7.02 -8.29
N VAL A 256 -13.38 7.54 -7.51
CA VAL A 256 -13.35 7.31 -6.06
C VAL A 256 -14.62 7.87 -5.37
N ASP A 257 -15.01 7.26 -4.26
CA ASP A 257 -16.11 7.75 -3.41
C ASP A 257 -15.72 9.04 -2.67
N LEU A 258 -16.72 9.74 -2.10
CA LEU A 258 -16.51 10.98 -1.36
C LEU A 258 -15.59 10.80 -0.15
N ASP A 259 -15.73 9.70 0.58
CA ASP A 259 -14.94 9.45 1.79
C ASP A 259 -13.47 9.20 1.45
N THR A 260 -13.20 8.52 0.34
CA THR A 260 -11.84 8.33 -0.19
C THR A 260 -11.24 9.66 -0.66
N LEU A 261 -12.00 10.49 -1.40
CA LEU A 261 -11.56 11.82 -1.78
C LEU A 261 -11.24 12.67 -0.54
N MET A 262 -12.11 12.66 0.47
CA MET A 262 -11.87 13.38 1.73
C MET A 262 -10.65 12.85 2.48
N ALA A 263 -10.37 11.53 2.44
CA ALA A 263 -9.19 10.97 3.05
C ALA A 263 -7.89 11.47 2.40
N ILE A 264 -7.90 11.63 1.07
CA ILE A 264 -6.78 12.24 0.32
C ILE A 264 -6.64 13.72 0.67
N LEU A 265 -7.73 14.50 0.64
CA LEU A 265 -7.71 15.93 0.91
C LEU A 265 -7.34 16.30 2.35
N LYS A 266 -7.56 15.41 3.32
CA LYS A 266 -7.13 15.60 4.72
C LYS A 266 -5.63 15.49 4.94
N ARG A 267 -4.89 14.99 3.96
CA ARG A 267 -3.45 14.79 4.08
C ARG A 267 -2.69 16.12 4.10
N ASP A 268 -1.98 16.39 5.16
CA ASP A 268 -1.07 17.56 5.22
C ASP A 268 0.18 17.36 4.36
N THR A 269 0.50 16.11 4.03
CA THR A 269 1.64 15.71 3.20
C THR A 269 1.36 15.76 1.69
N LEU A 270 0.18 16.20 1.27
CA LEU A 270 -0.21 16.27 -0.14
C LEU A 270 0.46 17.47 -0.84
N GLY A 271 1.54 17.21 -1.57
CA GLY A 271 2.43 18.19 -2.20
C GLY A 271 1.86 18.90 -3.42
N VAL A 272 0.67 19.51 -3.34
CA VAL A 272 0.01 20.17 -4.46
C VAL A 272 -0.62 21.50 -4.03
N ARG A 273 -0.55 22.51 -4.93
CA ARG A 273 -1.16 23.81 -4.69
C ARG A 273 -2.69 23.70 -4.58
N GLU A 274 -3.28 24.46 -3.67
CA GLU A 274 -4.72 24.42 -3.37
C GLU A 274 -5.60 24.72 -4.58
N ILE A 275 -5.16 25.58 -5.49
CA ILE A 275 -5.89 25.86 -6.74
C ILE A 275 -6.01 24.59 -7.62
N LYS A 276 -5.01 23.70 -7.61
CA LYS A 276 -5.08 22.43 -8.33
C LYS A 276 -6.02 21.44 -7.65
N LEU A 277 -6.00 21.39 -6.31
CA LEU A 277 -6.96 20.61 -5.53
C LEU A 277 -8.40 21.06 -5.79
N TRP A 278 -8.65 22.37 -5.81
CA TRP A 278 -9.93 22.93 -6.19
C TRP A 278 -10.38 22.46 -7.57
N GLN A 279 -9.51 22.62 -8.60
CA GLN A 279 -9.82 22.21 -9.97
C GLN A 279 -10.18 20.71 -10.05
N THR A 280 -9.41 19.88 -9.36
CA THR A 280 -9.65 18.43 -9.28
C THR A 280 -10.97 18.10 -8.59
N CYS A 281 -11.27 18.74 -7.47
CA CYS A 281 -12.54 18.56 -6.75
C CYS A 281 -13.75 18.93 -7.61
N ILE A 282 -13.65 20.02 -8.39
CA ILE A 282 -14.71 20.42 -9.32
C ILE A 282 -14.90 19.40 -10.45
N ALA A 283 -13.80 18.89 -11.02
CA ALA A 283 -13.85 17.86 -12.05
C ALA A 283 -14.50 16.58 -11.50
N TRP A 284 -14.09 16.14 -10.31
CA TRP A 284 -14.69 15.00 -9.62
C TRP A 284 -16.19 15.19 -9.37
N ALA A 285 -16.61 16.34 -8.83
CA ALA A 285 -18.01 16.60 -8.54
C ALA A 285 -18.87 16.63 -9.81
N LYS A 286 -18.36 17.23 -10.90
CA LYS A 286 -19.03 17.21 -12.22
C LYS A 286 -19.18 15.77 -12.73
N ASN A 287 -18.14 14.95 -12.65
CA ASN A 287 -18.21 13.54 -13.04
C ASN A 287 -19.27 12.77 -12.24
N LYS A 288 -19.32 13.00 -10.91
CA LYS A 288 -20.35 12.39 -10.05
C LYS A 288 -21.77 12.86 -10.36
N CYS A 289 -21.96 14.13 -10.74
CA CYS A 289 -23.26 14.62 -11.20
C CYS A 289 -23.68 13.94 -12.51
N HIS A 290 -22.76 13.83 -13.47
CA HIS A 290 -23.03 13.14 -14.75
C HIS A 290 -23.38 11.66 -14.57
N SER A 291 -22.62 10.94 -13.74
CA SER A 291 -22.87 9.52 -13.46
C SER A 291 -24.24 9.28 -12.78
N ARG A 292 -24.77 10.29 -12.07
CA ARG A 292 -26.12 10.26 -11.45
C ARG A 292 -27.22 10.86 -12.33
N ASN A 293 -26.91 11.21 -13.58
CA ASN A 293 -27.83 11.90 -14.50
C ASN A 293 -28.41 13.19 -13.91
N GLN A 294 -27.62 13.93 -13.12
CA GLN A 294 -28.01 15.19 -12.51
C GLN A 294 -27.54 16.39 -13.35
N ILE A 295 -28.32 17.48 -13.35
CA ILE A 295 -27.92 18.72 -14.02
C ILE A 295 -26.79 19.37 -13.22
N VAL A 296 -25.68 19.68 -13.89
CA VAL A 296 -24.51 20.31 -13.29
C VAL A 296 -24.80 21.80 -13.04
N THR A 297 -25.15 22.15 -11.80
CA THR A 297 -25.27 23.52 -11.31
C THR A 297 -24.28 23.78 -10.17
N PRO A 298 -23.94 25.05 -9.87
CA PRO A 298 -23.07 25.36 -8.72
C PRO A 298 -23.58 24.77 -7.41
N ASP A 299 -24.87 24.83 -7.15
CA ASP A 299 -25.49 24.27 -5.94
C ASP A 299 -25.36 22.75 -5.88
N MET A 300 -25.56 22.08 -7.03
CA MET A 300 -25.39 20.61 -7.11
C MET A 300 -23.95 20.20 -6.90
N ILE A 301 -22.97 20.94 -7.46
CA ILE A 301 -21.55 20.71 -7.22
C ILE A 301 -21.24 20.88 -5.73
N ARG A 302 -21.71 21.97 -5.09
CA ARG A 302 -21.53 22.20 -3.65
C ARG A 302 -22.10 21.05 -2.81
N GLN A 303 -23.30 20.61 -3.13
CA GLN A 303 -23.95 19.49 -2.44
C GLN A 303 -23.17 18.19 -2.63
N THR A 304 -22.66 17.92 -3.84
CA THR A 304 -21.87 16.71 -4.16
C THR A 304 -20.54 16.71 -3.45
N LEU A 305 -19.86 17.85 -3.33
CA LEU A 305 -18.61 18.00 -2.58
C LEU A 305 -18.81 17.85 -1.06
N GLY A 306 -19.94 18.32 -0.54
CA GLY A 306 -20.24 18.18 0.89
C GLY A 306 -19.09 18.63 1.77
N GLY A 307 -18.61 17.70 2.63
CA GLY A 307 -17.48 17.95 3.55
C GLY A 307 -16.12 18.16 2.87
N ALA A 308 -15.94 17.68 1.64
CA ALA A 308 -14.68 17.84 0.90
C ALA A 308 -14.38 19.31 0.59
N LEU A 309 -15.42 20.14 0.42
CA LEU A 309 -15.26 21.59 0.17
C LEU A 309 -14.50 22.28 1.31
N LYS A 310 -14.73 21.87 2.56
CA LYS A 310 -14.07 22.44 3.75
C LYS A 310 -12.62 22.03 3.92
N LEU A 311 -12.18 21.00 3.19
CA LEU A 311 -10.80 20.51 3.21
C LEU A 311 -9.89 21.22 2.22
N ILE A 312 -10.44 22.09 1.39
CA ILE A 312 -9.68 22.95 0.48
C ILE A 312 -9.29 24.21 1.24
N ARG A 313 -8.00 24.51 1.27
CA ARG A 313 -7.43 25.61 2.06
C ARG A 313 -7.36 26.88 1.20
N PHE A 314 -8.53 27.47 0.90
CA PHE A 314 -8.64 28.68 0.08
C PHE A 314 -7.75 29.84 0.53
N PRO A 315 -7.52 30.08 1.85
CA PRO A 315 -6.63 31.15 2.31
C PRO A 315 -5.16 31.01 1.84
N LEU A 316 -4.77 29.82 1.37
CA LEU A 316 -3.41 29.56 0.86
C LEU A 316 -3.26 29.81 -0.64
N MET A 317 -4.35 30.09 -1.34
CA MET A 317 -4.31 30.54 -2.74
C MET A 317 -3.82 31.98 -2.83
N THR A 318 -3.29 32.35 -4.00
CA THR A 318 -3.10 33.79 -4.25
C THR A 318 -4.45 34.48 -4.39
N GLN A 319 -4.51 35.77 -4.04
CA GLN A 319 -5.75 36.55 -4.19
C GLN A 319 -6.28 36.53 -5.63
N GLU A 320 -5.38 36.54 -6.62
CA GLU A 320 -5.71 36.46 -8.03
C GLU A 320 -6.32 35.11 -8.41
N GLU A 321 -5.70 34.00 -7.98
CA GLU A 321 -6.23 32.65 -8.21
C GLU A 321 -7.61 32.44 -7.59
N PHE A 322 -7.80 32.94 -6.37
CA PHE A 322 -9.09 32.86 -5.69
C PHE A 322 -10.14 33.69 -6.42
N ALA A 323 -9.81 34.93 -6.80
CA ALA A 323 -10.73 35.84 -7.48
C ALA A 323 -11.15 35.33 -8.86
N GLN A 324 -10.22 34.76 -9.66
CA GLN A 324 -10.49 34.27 -11.01
C GLN A 324 -11.15 32.88 -11.05
N GLY A 325 -11.06 32.11 -9.98
CA GLY A 325 -11.55 30.73 -9.91
C GLY A 325 -12.69 30.55 -8.90
N PRO A 326 -12.39 30.22 -7.63
CA PRO A 326 -13.39 29.87 -6.61
C PRO A 326 -14.45 30.95 -6.40
N ALA A 327 -14.07 32.24 -6.33
CA ALA A 327 -15.00 33.35 -6.05
C ALA A 327 -16.06 33.53 -7.12
N GLN A 328 -15.74 33.25 -8.39
CA GLN A 328 -16.69 33.41 -9.52
C GLN A 328 -17.46 32.13 -9.82
N SER A 329 -17.17 31.04 -9.13
CA SER A 329 -17.73 29.70 -9.42
C SER A 329 -19.24 29.58 -9.08
N GLY A 330 -19.75 30.44 -8.21
CA GLY A 330 -21.10 30.34 -7.64
C GLY A 330 -21.26 29.19 -6.63
N ILE A 331 -20.17 28.47 -6.28
CA ILE A 331 -20.20 27.34 -5.36
C ILE A 331 -20.03 27.78 -3.90
N LEU A 332 -19.20 28.80 -3.68
CA LEU A 332 -19.03 29.43 -2.37
C LEU A 332 -20.15 30.43 -2.11
N THR A 333 -20.55 30.56 -0.85
CA THR A 333 -21.50 31.61 -0.43
C THR A 333 -20.80 32.96 -0.36
N ASP A 334 -21.59 34.05 -0.50
CA ASP A 334 -21.06 35.41 -0.38
C ASP A 334 -20.32 35.64 0.93
N LYS A 335 -20.80 35.05 2.03
CA LYS A 335 -20.14 35.12 3.35
C LYS A 335 -18.75 34.46 3.33
N GLU A 336 -18.62 33.30 2.72
CA GLU A 336 -17.34 32.61 2.57
C GLU A 336 -16.38 33.42 1.70
N ILE A 337 -16.86 33.95 0.56
CA ILE A 337 -16.06 34.76 -0.34
C ILE A 337 -15.56 36.03 0.37
N ILE A 338 -16.43 36.74 1.06
CA ILE A 338 -16.07 37.96 1.81
C ILE A 338 -15.06 37.61 2.90
N SER A 339 -15.23 36.54 3.65
CA SER A 339 -14.32 36.13 4.72
C SER A 339 -12.90 35.84 4.21
N ILE A 340 -12.79 35.21 3.04
CA ILE A 340 -11.48 34.90 2.42
C ILE A 340 -10.84 36.17 1.86
N PHE A 341 -11.59 37.08 1.22
CA PHE A 341 -11.04 38.39 0.79
C PHE A 341 -10.59 39.25 1.97
N LEU A 342 -11.31 39.21 3.10
CA LEU A 342 -10.87 39.89 4.32
C LEU A 342 -9.56 39.27 4.84
N TYR A 343 -9.42 37.95 4.80
CA TYR A 343 -8.18 37.27 5.17
C TYR A 343 -6.98 37.72 4.34
N PHE A 344 -7.14 37.90 3.01
CA PHE A 344 -6.06 38.38 2.13
C PHE A 344 -5.64 39.83 2.40
N ASN A 345 -6.55 40.67 2.86
CA ASN A 345 -6.34 42.12 2.95
C ASN A 345 -6.08 42.62 4.38
N LEU A 346 -6.33 41.83 5.41
CA LEU A 346 -6.10 42.23 6.80
C LEU A 346 -4.72 41.77 7.28
N PRO A 347 -4.01 42.58 8.08
CA PRO A 347 -2.74 42.19 8.65
C PRO A 347 -2.88 40.99 9.56
N ALA A 348 -1.95 40.04 9.41
CA ALA A 348 -1.96 38.69 9.97
C ALA A 348 -2.34 38.64 11.47
N LYS A 349 -3.11 37.64 11.81
CA LYS A 349 -3.34 37.03 13.14
C LYS A 349 -4.48 37.54 14.01
N SER A 350 -5.35 38.42 13.55
CA SER A 350 -6.40 38.91 14.46
C SER A 350 -7.72 38.13 14.45
N TYR A 351 -7.98 37.24 13.48
CA TYR A 351 -9.35 36.73 13.40
C TYR A 351 -9.47 35.30 12.83
N LYS A 352 -10.04 34.40 13.63
CA LYS A 352 -10.73 33.18 13.16
C LYS A 352 -12.02 33.53 12.38
N LEU A 353 -11.94 34.40 11.39
CA LEU A 353 -13.07 34.79 10.57
C LEU A 353 -13.30 33.85 9.39
N CYS A 354 -12.28 33.11 9.00
CA CYS A 354 -12.36 32.15 7.91
C CYS A 354 -12.72 30.75 8.45
N GLU A 355 -13.74 30.13 7.87
CA GLU A 355 -14.13 28.75 8.21
C GLU A 355 -13.22 27.71 7.54
N PHE A 356 -12.29 28.14 6.68
CA PHE A 356 -11.34 27.30 5.97
C PHE A 356 -9.97 27.34 6.66
N ASP A 357 -9.30 26.20 6.60
CA ASP A 357 -7.96 26.03 7.18
C ASP A 357 -6.94 26.91 6.42
N ASP A 358 -6.06 27.60 7.17
CA ASP A 358 -5.01 28.46 6.67
C ASP A 358 -3.59 27.93 6.98
N GLU A 359 -3.49 26.72 7.55
CA GLU A 359 -2.21 26.08 7.76
C GLU A 359 -1.71 25.46 6.44
N PRO A 360 -0.47 25.78 6.00
CA PRO A 360 0.09 25.18 4.80
C PRO A 360 0.15 23.65 4.91
N ARG A 361 -0.19 22.96 3.81
CA ARG A 361 0.16 21.54 3.71
C ARG A 361 1.68 21.46 3.75
N SER A 362 2.19 20.63 4.64
CA SER A 362 3.63 20.36 4.73
C SER A 362 4.05 19.53 3.52
N THR A 363 4.25 20.21 2.40
CA THR A 363 4.76 19.63 1.17
C THR A 363 6.26 19.47 1.30
N PHE A 364 6.66 18.50 2.10
CA PHE A 364 8.07 18.21 2.20
C PHE A 364 8.48 17.26 1.07
N LYS A 365 8.84 17.84 -0.06
CA LYS A 365 9.64 17.08 -1.01
C LYS A 365 10.98 16.82 -0.35
N GLU A 366 11.20 15.56 -0.01
CA GLU A 366 12.41 15.13 0.64
C GLU A 366 13.56 15.06 -0.35
N TYR A 367 14.68 15.55 0.09
CA TYR A 367 15.97 15.46 -0.59
C TYR A 367 16.99 14.86 0.35
N THR A 368 17.98 14.19 -0.21
CA THR A 368 19.09 13.63 0.55
C THR A 368 20.40 14.16 0.00
N ILE A 369 21.25 14.63 0.89
CA ILE A 369 22.65 14.90 0.55
C ILE A 369 23.52 13.90 1.27
N ASN A 370 24.54 13.39 0.58
CA ASN A 370 25.60 12.58 1.19
C ASN A 370 26.87 13.41 1.26
N ARG A 371 27.46 13.49 2.47
CA ARG A 371 28.70 14.27 2.70
C ARG A 371 29.97 13.53 2.31
N PHE A 372 29.87 12.24 1.99
CA PHE A 372 30.94 11.43 1.45
C PHE A 372 30.71 11.16 -0.04
N ARG A 373 31.75 10.89 -0.78
CA ARG A 373 31.63 10.48 -2.18
C ARG A 373 31.20 9.02 -2.27
N GLU A 374 30.50 8.70 -3.34
CA GLU A 374 30.09 7.33 -3.61
C GLU A 374 31.32 6.39 -3.69
N GLY A 375 31.29 5.29 -2.94
CA GLY A 375 32.37 4.32 -2.88
C GLY A 375 33.49 4.63 -1.89
N GLU A 376 33.53 5.80 -1.27
CA GLU A 376 34.52 6.17 -0.23
C GLU A 376 34.01 5.76 1.16
N VAL A 377 33.98 4.41 1.41
CA VAL A 377 33.49 3.82 2.64
C VAL A 377 34.51 2.80 3.14
N GLU A 378 34.80 2.84 4.43
CA GLU A 378 35.65 1.86 5.10
C GLU A 378 34.92 1.08 6.18
N HIS A 379 35.59 0.06 6.72
CA HIS A 379 35.05 -0.84 7.74
C HIS A 379 35.62 -0.49 9.10
N ARG A 380 34.81 -0.75 10.14
CA ARG A 380 35.26 -0.80 11.52
C ARG A 380 35.16 0.53 12.27
N TRP A 381 33.96 1.08 12.25
CA TRP A 381 33.58 2.14 13.16
C TRP A 381 32.97 1.56 14.43
N SER A 382 33.70 1.70 15.54
CA SER A 382 33.26 1.18 16.83
C SER A 382 32.48 2.26 17.60
N TYR A 383 31.52 1.82 18.40
CA TYR A 383 30.67 2.69 19.18
C TYR A 383 31.09 2.73 20.64
N SER A 384 31.17 3.95 21.17
CA SER A 384 31.26 4.25 22.59
C SER A 384 29.89 4.73 23.09
N ASP A 385 29.82 5.13 24.37
CA ASP A 385 28.60 5.79 24.88
C ASP A 385 28.45 7.25 24.41
N ALA A 386 29.37 7.75 23.59
CA ALA A 386 29.32 9.10 23.02
C ALA A 386 28.50 9.15 21.72
N PHE A 387 28.01 10.33 21.38
CA PHE A 387 27.37 10.59 20.10
C PHE A 387 28.42 10.80 19.00
N ASP A 388 28.14 10.32 17.80
CA ASP A 388 28.74 10.80 16.57
C ASP A 388 28.13 12.16 16.24
N ARG A 389 28.96 13.19 15.96
CA ARG A 389 28.49 14.56 15.79
C ARG A 389 29.14 15.24 14.60
N ILE A 390 28.33 15.95 13.82
CA ILE A 390 28.81 16.83 12.74
C ILE A 390 28.07 18.15 12.78
N ARG A 391 28.84 19.25 12.71
CA ARG A 391 28.29 20.59 12.61
C ARG A 391 28.03 20.94 11.16
N PHE A 392 26.92 21.63 10.90
CA PHE A 392 26.59 22.09 9.56
C PHE A 392 25.81 23.41 9.60
N LYS A 393 25.76 24.09 8.46
CA LYS A 393 24.86 25.21 8.18
C LYS A 393 24.37 25.14 6.75
N CYS A 394 23.21 25.74 6.49
CA CYS A 394 22.59 25.79 5.18
C CYS A 394 22.45 27.22 4.67
N ASP A 395 22.43 27.41 3.35
CA ASP A 395 22.28 28.70 2.68
C ASP A 395 20.82 29.18 2.56
N ARG A 396 19.85 28.39 3.03
CA ARG A 396 18.43 28.76 3.08
C ARG A 396 17.72 28.11 4.26
N ARG A 397 16.52 28.61 4.57
CA ARG A 397 15.59 27.99 5.49
C ARG A 397 15.10 26.67 4.89
N LEU A 398 15.08 25.60 5.67
CA LEU A 398 14.56 24.29 5.30
C LEU A 398 14.24 23.46 6.55
N PHE A 399 13.77 22.23 6.35
CA PHE A 399 13.42 21.32 7.43
C PHE A 399 14.28 20.06 7.38
N ILE A 400 14.85 19.63 8.51
CA ILE A 400 15.59 18.37 8.62
C ILE A 400 14.63 17.26 8.99
N ALA A 401 14.48 16.27 8.12
CA ALA A 401 13.60 15.12 8.31
C ALA A 401 14.27 13.95 9.03
N GLY A 402 15.60 13.81 8.89
CA GLY A 402 16.35 12.73 9.50
C GLY A 402 17.77 12.61 8.99
N TYR A 403 18.37 11.45 9.26
CA TYR A 403 19.72 11.11 8.83
C TYR A 403 19.75 9.74 8.12
N GLY A 404 20.71 9.55 7.21
CA GLY A 404 21.15 8.24 6.79
C GLY A 404 22.37 7.84 7.64
N LEU A 405 22.43 6.61 8.11
CA LEU A 405 23.51 6.08 8.96
C LEU A 405 24.05 4.79 8.35
N TYR A 406 25.35 4.53 8.54
CA TYR A 406 25.92 3.25 8.14
C TYR A 406 25.58 2.15 9.16
N GLY A 407 25.45 0.92 8.66
CA GLY A 407 25.12 -0.26 9.44
C GLY A 407 26.23 -1.30 9.49
N SER A 408 25.89 -2.52 9.93
CA SER A 408 26.78 -3.65 10.16
C SER A 408 27.64 -4.00 8.94
N ILE A 409 28.91 -4.40 9.20
CA ILE A 409 29.90 -4.76 8.19
C ILE A 409 29.86 -6.22 7.75
N ARG A 410 29.07 -7.09 8.38
CA ARG A 410 29.12 -8.53 8.14
C ARG A 410 27.76 -9.18 7.89
N GLU A 411 26.79 -8.88 8.75
CA GLU A 411 25.53 -9.60 8.78
C GLU A 411 24.38 -8.63 9.12
N PRO A 412 23.15 -8.97 8.77
CA PRO A 412 21.99 -8.19 9.18
C PRO A 412 21.93 -8.05 10.69
N PHE A 413 21.74 -6.80 11.17
CA PHE A 413 21.66 -6.49 12.59
C PHE A 413 20.73 -5.30 12.85
N GLU A 414 19.94 -5.40 13.92
CA GLU A 414 19.06 -4.31 14.35
C GLU A 414 19.80 -3.37 15.31
N TYR A 415 20.03 -2.13 14.86
CA TYR A 415 20.64 -1.09 15.68
C TYR A 415 19.59 -0.31 16.46
N ASN A 416 19.87 -0.05 17.74
CA ASN A 416 19.15 0.97 18.49
C ASN A 416 19.85 2.31 18.29
N VAL A 417 19.10 3.33 17.94
CA VAL A 417 19.64 4.64 17.57
C VAL A 417 18.91 5.76 18.29
N HIS A 418 19.70 6.70 18.84
CA HIS A 418 19.21 7.96 19.35
C HIS A 418 19.76 9.09 18.48
N ILE A 419 18.90 9.79 17.75
CA ILE A 419 19.26 10.96 16.94
C ILE A 419 18.82 12.26 17.59
N GLN A 420 19.62 13.32 17.44
CA GLN A 420 19.32 14.65 17.93
C GLN A 420 19.76 15.71 16.92
N LEU A 421 19.03 16.85 16.89
CA LEU A 421 19.44 18.07 16.19
C LEU A 421 19.53 19.21 17.20
N HIS A 422 20.69 19.83 17.31
CA HIS A 422 20.95 20.93 18.21
C HIS A 422 21.16 22.24 17.44
N HIS A 423 20.60 23.32 17.94
CA HIS A 423 21.00 24.66 17.52
C HIS A 423 22.27 25.09 18.29
N LEU A 424 23.36 25.39 17.56
CA LEU A 424 24.68 25.55 18.19
C LEU A 424 24.72 26.72 19.18
N ASP A 425 24.25 27.91 18.76
CA ASP A 425 24.43 29.14 19.54
C ASP A 425 23.57 29.17 20.82
N SER A 426 22.36 28.57 20.77
CA SER A 426 21.49 28.48 21.94
C SER A 426 21.69 27.20 22.77
N GLY A 427 22.42 26.22 22.26
CA GLY A 427 22.55 24.88 22.87
C GLY A 427 21.25 24.09 22.96
N ARG A 428 20.17 24.59 22.37
CA ARG A 428 18.84 23.96 22.44
C ARG A 428 18.74 22.75 21.53
N ILE A 429 18.19 21.65 22.04
CA ILE A 429 17.77 20.52 21.24
C ILE A 429 16.46 20.91 20.53
N LEU A 430 16.49 20.93 19.19
CA LEU A 430 15.31 21.22 18.38
C LEU A 430 14.39 20.02 18.27
N GLY A 431 14.96 18.81 18.24
CA GLY A 431 14.22 17.57 18.26
C GLY A 431 15.12 16.38 18.44
N GLU A 432 14.55 15.29 18.92
CA GLU A 432 15.21 14.01 19.13
C GLU A 432 14.26 12.84 18.86
N ASN A 433 14.84 11.70 18.53
CA ASN A 433 14.08 10.46 18.37
C ASN A 433 14.96 9.26 18.73
N GLU A 434 14.38 8.33 19.51
CA GLU A 434 14.92 7.00 19.74
C GLU A 434 14.17 6.01 18.86
N THR A 435 14.89 5.27 18.04
CA THR A 435 14.32 4.35 17.05
C THR A 435 15.26 3.19 16.77
N THR A 436 14.86 2.27 15.91
CA THR A 436 15.70 1.17 15.42
C THR A 436 15.76 1.17 13.91
N PHE A 437 16.82 0.59 13.35
CA PHE A 437 16.87 0.23 11.94
C PHE A 437 17.56 -1.12 11.76
N MET A 438 17.14 -1.86 10.73
CA MET A 438 17.74 -3.13 10.35
C MET A 438 18.80 -2.89 9.28
N ALA A 439 20.06 -3.11 9.61
CA ALA A 439 21.15 -3.16 8.64
C ALA A 439 21.18 -4.54 7.96
N ASP A 440 21.54 -4.58 6.69
CA ASP A 440 21.58 -5.79 5.85
C ASP A 440 23.00 -6.33 5.61
N GLY A 441 24.02 -5.72 6.22
CA GLY A 441 25.45 -6.06 6.01
C GLY A 441 26.08 -5.38 4.80
N SER A 442 25.33 -4.51 4.09
CA SER A 442 25.86 -3.70 2.98
C SER A 442 26.46 -2.38 3.44
N SER A 443 27.24 -1.73 2.57
CA SER A 443 27.77 -0.38 2.79
C SER A 443 26.74 0.72 2.50
N SER A 444 25.48 0.36 2.28
CA SER A 444 24.37 1.29 2.10
C SER A 444 24.08 2.06 3.39
N THR A 445 23.41 3.18 3.24
CA THR A 445 22.91 3.98 4.36
C THR A 445 21.50 3.54 4.74
N PHE A 446 21.21 3.57 6.03
CA PHE A 446 19.91 3.23 6.60
C PHE A 446 19.28 4.48 7.19
N ARG A 447 18.05 4.75 6.78
CA ARG A 447 17.32 5.95 7.17
C ARG A 447 16.84 5.87 8.60
N VAL A 448 17.05 6.96 9.35
CA VAL A 448 16.45 7.24 10.65
C VAL A 448 15.82 8.63 10.63
N SER A 449 14.56 8.75 11.05
CA SER A 449 13.81 10.01 10.91
C SER A 449 13.43 10.58 12.27
N PHE A 450 13.34 11.90 12.35
CA PHE A 450 12.67 12.59 13.45
C PHE A 450 11.16 12.28 13.39
N LYS A 451 10.46 12.47 14.51
CA LYS A 451 9.00 12.27 14.57
C LYS A 451 8.26 13.27 13.68
N GLU A 452 8.82 14.47 13.53
CA GLU A 452 8.38 15.52 12.64
C GLU A 452 9.62 16.26 12.09
N PRO A 453 9.57 16.84 10.88
CA PRO A 453 10.67 17.60 10.32
C PRO A 453 10.97 18.85 11.16
N LEU A 454 12.25 19.11 11.39
CA LEU A 454 12.75 20.16 12.27
C LEU A 454 13.22 21.37 11.47
N GLU A 455 12.63 22.52 11.71
CA GLU A 455 12.98 23.77 11.01
C GLU A 455 14.38 24.25 11.36
N ILE A 456 15.17 24.60 10.34
CA ILE A 456 16.46 25.29 10.47
C ILE A 456 16.47 26.59 9.68
N GLN A 457 17.15 27.58 10.22
CA GLN A 457 17.27 28.94 9.64
C GLN A 457 18.51 29.08 8.77
N GLN A 458 18.41 29.97 7.79
CA GLN A 458 19.51 30.27 6.88
C GLN A 458 20.74 30.80 7.64
N GLY A 459 21.91 30.22 7.35
CA GLY A 459 23.19 30.67 7.83
C GLY A 459 23.55 30.34 9.27
N GLU A 460 22.59 29.85 10.07
CA GLU A 460 22.82 29.41 11.45
C GLU A 460 23.49 28.03 11.50
N TYR A 461 24.21 27.78 12.59
CA TYR A 461 24.91 26.51 12.79
C TYR A 461 24.10 25.55 13.62
N TYR A 462 24.06 24.30 13.15
CA TYR A 462 23.39 23.18 13.80
C TYR A 462 24.35 22.00 13.97
N VAL A 463 24.07 21.15 14.96
CA VAL A 463 24.83 19.91 15.19
C VAL A 463 23.89 18.74 15.03
N ALA A 464 24.15 17.94 14.00
CA ALA A 464 23.55 16.63 13.85
C ALA A 464 24.28 15.65 14.75
N SER A 465 23.54 14.89 15.54
CA SER A 465 24.09 13.94 16.51
C SER A 465 23.36 12.59 16.37
N ALA A 466 24.12 11.50 16.37
CA ALA A 466 23.59 10.14 16.37
C ALA A 466 24.37 9.25 17.33
N LYS A 467 23.69 8.50 18.18
CA LYS A 467 24.26 7.50 19.07
C LYS A 467 23.71 6.14 18.68
N LEU A 468 24.58 5.24 18.25
CA LEU A 468 24.20 3.91 17.82
C LEU A 468 24.63 2.88 18.87
N LYS A 469 23.82 1.87 19.05
CA LYS A 469 24.11 0.68 19.84
C LYS A 469 24.00 -0.56 18.96
N GLY A 470 25.14 -1.20 18.72
CA GLY A 470 25.24 -2.37 17.83
C GLY A 470 26.69 -2.77 17.61
N PRO A 471 26.97 -3.71 16.70
CA PRO A 471 28.31 -4.10 16.29
C PRO A 471 29.03 -2.96 15.54
N ASP A 472 30.31 -3.17 15.22
CA ASP A 472 31.08 -2.25 14.37
C ASP A 472 30.36 -2.08 13.01
N SER A 473 30.37 -0.85 12.51
CA SER A 473 29.71 -0.50 11.24
C SER A 473 30.70 -0.05 10.17
N PHE A 474 30.18 0.16 8.97
CA PHE A 474 30.84 0.98 7.96
C PHE A 474 30.94 2.44 8.43
N TYR A 475 31.83 3.21 7.83
CA TYR A 475 31.93 4.65 7.97
C TYR A 475 32.46 5.28 6.69
N GLY A 476 32.13 6.54 6.44
CA GLY A 476 32.59 7.29 5.28
C GLY A 476 33.93 7.93 5.51
N ILE A 477 34.72 8.08 4.45
CA ILE A 477 36.01 8.76 4.42
C ILE A 477 36.00 9.88 3.36
N SER A 478 37.00 10.78 3.42
CA SER A 478 37.18 11.88 2.46
C SER A 478 35.97 12.82 2.36
N GLY A 479 35.40 13.18 3.49
CA GLY A 479 34.17 13.97 3.56
C GLY A 479 34.27 15.36 2.93
N LEU A 480 33.19 15.81 2.35
CA LEU A 480 33.06 17.08 1.65
C LEU A 480 32.66 18.19 2.63
N ARG A 481 33.45 19.30 2.66
CA ARG A 481 33.15 20.46 3.51
C ARG A 481 32.00 21.32 2.99
N ARG A 482 31.72 21.22 1.68
CA ARG A 482 30.67 21.99 1.03
C ARG A 482 30.00 21.10 -0.04
N ILE A 483 28.67 21.03 0.02
CA ILE A 483 27.86 20.27 -0.93
C ILE A 483 26.73 21.17 -1.40
N THR A 484 26.55 21.22 -2.72
CA THR A 484 25.40 21.88 -3.33
C THR A 484 24.56 20.83 -4.02
N HIS A 485 23.31 20.70 -3.58
CA HIS A 485 22.32 19.81 -4.14
C HIS A 485 21.36 20.60 -5.04
N ASP A 486 21.05 20.04 -6.21
CA ASP A 486 20.08 20.62 -7.13
C ASP A 486 18.69 20.00 -6.86
N CYS A 487 17.79 20.81 -6.31
CA CYS A 487 16.43 20.41 -5.97
C CYS A 487 15.44 20.60 -7.14
N GLY A 488 15.94 20.78 -8.34
CA GLY A 488 15.13 21.01 -9.54
C GLY A 488 14.39 22.35 -9.50
N LEU A 489 13.06 22.31 -9.53
CA LEU A 489 12.23 23.54 -9.50
C LEU A 489 12.40 24.35 -8.20
N ASP A 490 12.78 23.70 -7.10
CA ASP A 490 12.98 24.33 -5.81
C ASP A 490 14.37 24.99 -5.67
N GLY A 491 15.16 24.93 -6.76
CA GLY A 491 16.47 25.58 -6.83
C GLY A 491 17.59 24.76 -6.18
N LYS A 492 18.70 25.44 -5.86
CA LYS A 492 19.88 24.79 -5.26
C LYS A 492 19.97 25.06 -3.78
N VAL A 493 20.43 24.06 -3.02
CA VAL A 493 20.66 24.13 -1.58
C VAL A 493 22.12 23.79 -1.30
N THR A 494 22.80 24.62 -0.52
CA THR A 494 24.20 24.41 -0.16
C THR A 494 24.35 24.16 1.33
N PHE A 495 24.92 23.00 1.68
CA PHE A 495 25.33 22.67 3.03
C PHE A 495 26.84 22.90 3.19
N ASN A 496 27.24 23.46 4.33
CA ASN A 496 28.64 23.60 4.73
C ASN A 496 28.83 22.85 6.04
N PHE A 497 29.75 21.87 6.02
CA PHE A 497 30.06 21.01 7.17
C PHE A 497 31.32 21.51 7.89
N ALA A 498 31.34 21.35 9.21
CA ALA A 498 32.44 21.72 10.08
C ALA A 498 32.54 20.79 11.29
N TYR A 499 33.65 20.85 12.00
CA TYR A 499 33.86 20.10 13.23
C TYR A 499 32.82 20.50 14.30
N ALA A 500 32.22 19.49 14.95
CA ALA A 500 31.40 19.72 16.13
C ALA A 500 32.27 19.75 17.38
N SER A 501 32.06 20.74 18.24
CA SER A 501 32.72 20.82 19.55
C SER A 501 32.06 19.89 20.57
N GLY A 502 32.81 19.47 21.59
CA GLY A 502 32.34 18.62 22.69
C GLY A 502 32.69 17.14 22.51
N GLU A 503 32.16 16.32 23.39
CA GLU A 503 32.37 14.87 23.35
C GLU A 503 31.76 14.26 22.08
N ASN A 504 32.60 13.50 21.36
CA ASN A 504 32.25 12.94 20.04
C ASN A 504 32.88 11.55 19.89
N ASN A 505 32.13 10.59 19.36
CA ASN A 505 32.61 9.21 19.14
C ASN A 505 33.73 9.10 18.08
N GLY A 506 34.09 10.18 17.41
CA GLY A 506 35.16 10.24 16.42
C GLY A 506 34.74 10.87 15.10
N SER A 507 33.46 10.99 14.83
CA SER A 507 32.97 11.63 13.60
C SER A 507 33.46 13.06 13.45
N ASN A 508 33.94 13.35 12.28
CA ASN A 508 34.47 14.66 11.93
C ASN A 508 34.10 15.02 10.47
N VAL A 509 34.66 16.11 9.93
CA VAL A 509 34.33 16.50 8.55
C VAL A 509 34.82 15.50 7.53
N ASP A 510 36.01 14.93 7.79
CA ASP A 510 36.72 14.10 6.84
C ASP A 510 36.28 12.63 6.92
N ASP A 511 35.95 12.13 8.14
CA ASP A 511 35.60 10.72 8.38
C ASP A 511 34.42 10.58 9.35
N GLY A 512 33.72 9.43 9.31
CA GLY A 512 32.80 9.00 10.37
C GLY A 512 31.39 8.62 9.93
N GLN A 513 30.49 8.66 10.92
CA GLN A 513 29.06 8.43 10.78
C GLN A 513 28.30 9.68 10.31
N ILE A 514 27.00 9.55 10.15
CA ILE A 514 26.06 10.54 9.61
C ILE A 514 26.46 10.94 8.18
N PRO A 515 26.52 9.96 7.25
CA PRO A 515 26.82 10.26 5.85
C PRO A 515 25.76 11.15 5.21
N GLU A 516 24.50 11.00 5.60
CA GLU A 516 23.40 11.68 4.91
C GLU A 516 22.61 12.58 5.86
N ILE A 517 22.25 13.74 5.33
CA ILE A 517 21.19 14.58 5.89
C ILE A 517 19.99 14.51 4.95
N ILE A 518 18.84 14.14 5.50
CA ILE A 518 17.56 14.09 4.81
C ILE A 518 16.83 15.38 5.17
N PHE A 519 16.47 16.15 4.16
CA PHE A 519 15.86 17.46 4.35
C PHE A 519 14.69 17.70 3.40
N CYS A 520 13.86 18.69 3.74
CA CYS A 520 12.69 19.09 2.98
C CYS A 520 12.71 20.59 2.74
N LEU A 521 12.15 21.02 1.62
CA LEU A 521 12.00 22.41 1.22
C LEU A 521 10.56 22.87 1.27
#